data_1252289a6687844e65b528ca8fffbef3
#
_entry.id   1252289a6687844e65b528ca8fffbef3
#
_cell.length_a   1.000
_cell.length_b   1.000
_cell.length_c   1.000
_cell.angle_alpha   90.00
_cell.angle_beta   90.00
_cell.angle_gamma   90.00
#
_symmetry.space_group_name_H-M   'P 1'
#
loop_
_entity.id
_entity.type
_entity.pdbx_description
1 polymer ?
#
loop_
_entity_poly.entity_id
_entity_poly.type
_entity_poly.pdbx_seq_one_letter_code
_entity_poly.pdbx_strand_id
1 'polypeptide(L)'
;MDRRTLLTRGTVLLGAVCLRSRHAIAAPPLMIEMKGSPRGEAVWFVPVGLAVSPGTTIRFVNRDPGNSHTATAYHPDILDRPRRIPARATPWDSDLLLPGETFEVTLSVPGVYDLYCQPHEHAGMVARIVVGRPGQELGWQDPTAGPGDLPEVALAAFPPVHAILEQGSVMQGRGEAT
;
A
#
# COMPACT_ATOMS: atom_id res chain seq x y z
N MET A 1 14.98 -43.13 73.52
CA MET A 1 15.53 -43.06 72.15
C MET A 1 14.51 -42.26 71.32
N ASP A 2 14.72 -40.93 71.32
CA ASP A 2 13.78 -39.98 70.63
C ASP A 2 14.22 -39.70 69.19
N ARG A 3 13.34 -39.94 68.25
CA ARG A 3 13.53 -39.58 66.86
C ARG A 3 12.75 -38.32 66.59
N ARG A 4 13.44 -37.16 66.56
CA ARG A 4 12.89 -35.88 66.13
C ARG A 4 12.80 -35.83 64.60
N THR A 5 11.59 -35.78 64.09
CA THR A 5 11.30 -35.56 62.65
C THR A 5 11.34 -34.06 62.37
N LEU A 6 12.33 -33.61 61.59
CA LEU A 6 12.40 -32.25 61.07
C LEU A 6 11.47 -32.12 59.81
N LEU A 7 10.40 -31.37 59.95
CA LEU A 7 9.56 -30.95 58.85
C LEU A 7 10.15 -29.65 58.24
N THR A 8 10.82 -29.78 57.09
CA THR A 8 11.23 -28.63 56.28
C THR A 8 10.03 -28.13 55.45
N ARG A 9 9.52 -26.94 55.80
CA ARG A 9 8.52 -26.22 55.03
C ARG A 9 9.21 -25.55 53.84
N GLY A 10 9.06 -26.12 52.65
CA GLY A 10 9.48 -25.51 51.42
C GLY A 10 8.45 -24.45 51.00
N THR A 11 8.84 -23.18 51.02
CA THR A 11 8.03 -22.06 50.49
C THR A 11 8.23 -22.00 48.99
N VAL A 12 7.19 -22.37 48.23
CA VAL A 12 7.17 -22.19 46.76
C VAL A 12 6.76 -20.75 46.49
N LEU A 13 7.71 -19.92 46.05
CA LEU A 13 7.42 -18.58 45.49
C LEU A 13 6.90 -18.76 44.07
N LEU A 14 5.58 -18.65 43.89
CA LEU A 14 4.99 -18.45 42.56
C LEU A 14 5.30 -17.03 42.10
N GLY A 15 6.32 -16.88 41.24
CA GLY A 15 6.58 -15.63 40.50
C GLY A 15 5.48 -15.39 39.45
N ALA A 16 4.62 -14.42 39.72
CA ALA A 16 3.66 -13.96 38.72
C ALA A 16 4.40 -13.21 37.58
N VAL A 17 4.58 -13.89 36.44
CA VAL A 17 5.07 -13.25 35.20
C VAL A 17 3.94 -12.37 34.65
N CYS A 18 3.97 -11.06 34.93
CA CYS A 18 3.11 -10.09 34.29
C CYS A 18 3.52 -9.97 32.82
N LEU A 19 2.86 -10.68 31.93
CA LEU A 19 2.89 -10.44 30.48
C LEU A 19 2.28 -9.06 30.20
N ARG A 20 3.13 -8.04 30.12
CA ARG A 20 2.71 -6.72 29.63
C ARG A 20 2.42 -6.85 28.15
N SER A 21 1.15 -6.91 27.79
CA SER A 21 0.71 -6.75 26.41
C SER A 21 1.19 -5.38 25.91
N ARG A 22 2.23 -5.39 25.07
CA ARG A 22 2.63 -4.20 24.32
C ARG A 22 1.53 -3.94 23.31
N HIS A 23 0.65 -2.98 23.58
CA HIS A 23 -0.21 -2.43 22.56
C HIS A 23 0.70 -1.80 21.52
N ALA A 24 0.84 -2.45 20.36
CA ALA A 24 1.51 -1.87 19.23
C ALA A 24 0.64 -0.67 18.77
N ILE A 25 1.14 0.54 18.99
CA ILE A 25 0.55 1.73 18.39
C ILE A 25 0.79 1.57 16.90
N ALA A 26 -0.29 1.46 16.10
CA ALA A 26 -0.18 1.39 14.66
C ALA A 26 0.51 2.67 14.17
N ALA A 27 1.50 2.51 13.28
CA ALA A 27 2.11 3.67 12.64
C ALA A 27 1.04 4.44 11.85
N PRO A 28 1.12 5.78 11.80
CA PRO A 28 0.18 6.56 11.00
C PRO A 28 0.25 6.11 9.53
N PRO A 29 -0.89 6.13 8.81
CA PRO A 29 -0.92 5.71 7.41
C PRO A 29 -0.04 6.62 6.55
N LEU A 30 0.66 6.02 5.58
CA LEU A 30 1.36 6.76 4.54
C LEU A 30 0.34 7.32 3.56
N MET A 31 0.59 8.52 3.04
CA MET A 31 -0.38 9.23 2.22
C MET A 31 -0.01 9.19 0.74
N ILE A 32 -1.00 8.93 -0.11
CA ILE A 32 -0.97 9.20 -1.55
C ILE A 32 -2.08 10.20 -1.84
N GLU A 33 -1.71 11.37 -2.36
CA GLU A 33 -2.66 12.40 -2.74
C GLU A 33 -3.09 12.24 -4.19
N MET A 34 -4.35 12.49 -4.49
CA MET A 34 -4.90 12.62 -5.83
C MET A 34 -5.01 14.11 -6.14
N LYS A 35 -4.36 14.53 -7.21
CA LYS A 35 -4.25 15.96 -7.58
C LYS A 35 -4.67 16.20 -9.02
N GLY A 36 -5.07 17.45 -9.29
CA GLY A 36 -5.35 17.97 -10.61
C GLY A 36 -4.76 19.36 -10.81
N SER A 37 -4.59 19.75 -12.08
CA SER A 37 -4.28 21.13 -12.43
C SER A 37 -5.48 22.04 -12.12
N PRO A 38 -5.29 23.37 -11.98
CA PRO A 38 -6.37 24.28 -11.60
C PRO A 38 -7.58 24.29 -12.56
N ARG A 39 -7.40 23.88 -13.81
CA ARG A 39 -8.46 23.75 -14.82
C ARG A 39 -8.86 22.30 -15.10
N GLY A 40 -8.24 21.33 -14.42
CA GLY A 40 -8.58 19.92 -14.56
C GLY A 40 -8.00 19.20 -15.77
N GLU A 41 -7.11 19.86 -16.56
CA GLU A 41 -6.54 19.25 -17.76
C GLU A 41 -5.54 18.13 -17.48
N ALA A 42 -4.87 18.19 -16.32
CA ALA A 42 -3.93 17.17 -15.89
C ALA A 42 -4.30 16.66 -14.49
N VAL A 43 -4.21 15.35 -14.30
CA VAL A 43 -4.56 14.67 -13.05
C VAL A 43 -3.51 13.60 -12.74
N TRP A 44 -3.17 13.42 -11.45
CA TRP A 44 -2.10 12.48 -11.06
C TRP A 44 -2.15 12.08 -9.59
N PHE A 45 -1.48 10.97 -9.26
CA PHE A 45 -1.17 10.58 -7.87
C PHE A 45 0.16 11.16 -7.39
N VAL A 46 0.28 11.49 -6.10
CA VAL A 46 1.51 11.98 -5.48
C VAL A 46 1.74 11.28 -4.14
N PRO A 47 2.80 10.48 -4.01
CA PRO A 47 3.75 10.05 -5.04
C PRO A 47 3.10 9.13 -6.07
N VAL A 48 3.70 9.02 -7.26
CA VAL A 48 3.29 8.08 -8.31
C VAL A 48 3.89 6.69 -8.08
N GLY A 49 4.97 6.60 -7.31
CA GLY A 49 5.61 5.36 -6.87
C GLY A 49 5.94 5.40 -5.38
N LEU A 50 5.69 4.31 -4.66
CA LEU A 50 5.94 4.25 -3.21
C LEU A 50 6.43 2.86 -2.78
N ALA A 51 7.55 2.79 -2.04
CA ALA A 51 8.04 1.57 -1.41
C ALA A 51 7.60 1.53 0.06
N VAL A 52 7.04 0.40 0.49
CA VAL A 52 6.52 0.22 1.84
C VAL A 52 6.84 -1.17 2.40
N SER A 53 6.78 -1.32 3.72
CA SER A 53 6.86 -2.63 4.36
C SER A 53 5.50 -3.35 4.31
N PRO A 54 5.48 -4.70 4.33
CA PRO A 54 4.24 -5.46 4.50
C PRO A 54 3.48 -5.03 5.77
N GLY A 55 2.15 -4.93 5.67
CA GLY A 55 1.29 -4.47 6.76
C GLY A 55 1.13 -2.95 6.85
N THR A 56 1.71 -2.19 5.91
CA THR A 56 1.54 -0.73 5.86
C THR A 56 0.13 -0.37 5.39
N THR A 57 -0.50 0.59 6.08
CA THR A 57 -1.74 1.22 5.64
C THR A 57 -1.43 2.44 4.79
N ILE A 58 -2.03 2.49 3.61
CA ILE A 58 -1.98 3.64 2.69
C ILE A 58 -3.30 4.38 2.77
N ARG A 59 -3.23 5.70 2.95
CA ARG A 59 -4.38 6.59 2.86
C ARG A 59 -4.32 7.37 1.56
N PHE A 60 -5.32 7.19 0.73
CA PHE A 60 -5.57 8.02 -0.45
C PHE A 60 -6.40 9.23 -0.04
N VAL A 61 -6.05 10.42 -0.54
CA VAL A 61 -6.75 11.66 -0.23
C VAL A 61 -6.98 12.42 -1.52
N ASN A 62 -8.24 12.73 -1.84
CA ASN A 62 -8.52 13.62 -2.97
C ASN A 62 -8.23 15.08 -2.58
N ARG A 63 -7.16 15.64 -3.16
CA ARG A 63 -6.74 17.04 -3.03
C ARG A 63 -7.03 17.87 -4.27
N ASP A 64 -7.67 17.26 -5.28
CA ASP A 64 -8.12 17.99 -6.47
C ASP A 64 -9.44 18.70 -6.17
N PRO A 65 -9.50 20.03 -6.24
CA PRO A 65 -10.73 20.76 -5.96
C PRO A 65 -11.78 20.64 -7.07
N GLY A 66 -11.38 20.19 -8.26
CA GLY A 66 -12.22 20.20 -9.47
C GLY A 66 -12.73 18.82 -9.91
N ASN A 67 -12.07 17.73 -9.51
CA ASN A 67 -12.41 16.39 -9.99
C ASN A 67 -12.64 15.40 -8.85
N SER A 68 -13.52 14.46 -9.11
CA SER A 68 -13.60 13.22 -8.32
C SER A 68 -12.62 12.20 -8.87
N HIS A 69 -12.02 11.41 -7.99
CA HIS A 69 -11.03 10.40 -8.34
C HIS A 69 -11.34 9.06 -7.70
N THR A 70 -10.75 7.98 -8.21
CA THR A 70 -10.72 6.68 -7.53
C THR A 70 -9.30 6.22 -7.28
N ALA A 71 -9.11 5.38 -6.27
CA ALA A 71 -7.92 4.58 -6.08
C ALA A 71 -8.30 3.11 -6.23
N THR A 72 -8.11 2.53 -7.41
CA THR A 72 -8.62 1.22 -7.80
C THR A 72 -7.48 0.29 -8.19
N ALA A 73 -7.42 -0.90 -7.58
CA ALA A 73 -6.43 -1.91 -7.94
C ALA A 73 -6.77 -2.55 -9.30
N TYR A 74 -5.75 -2.82 -10.12
CA TYR A 74 -5.94 -3.61 -11.34
C TYR A 74 -6.17 -5.09 -10.98
N HIS A 75 -7.40 -5.56 -11.17
CA HIS A 75 -7.79 -6.93 -10.86
C HIS A 75 -9.00 -7.38 -11.66
N PRO A 76 -9.09 -8.69 -12.08
CA PRO A 76 -10.24 -9.20 -12.83
C PRO A 76 -11.59 -9.02 -12.13
N ASP A 77 -11.62 -9.11 -10.79
CA ASP A 77 -12.85 -8.92 -10.01
C ASP A 77 -13.34 -7.47 -9.98
N ILE A 78 -12.54 -6.53 -10.51
CA ILE A 78 -12.88 -5.12 -10.60
C ILE A 78 -12.84 -4.70 -12.07
N LEU A 79 -14.02 -4.50 -12.65
CA LEU A 79 -14.21 -4.08 -14.04
C LEU A 79 -13.43 -4.94 -15.07
N ASP A 80 -13.27 -6.25 -14.78
CA ASP A 80 -12.59 -7.22 -15.64
C ASP A 80 -11.19 -6.77 -16.11
N ARG A 81 -10.45 -6.08 -15.21
CA ARG A 81 -9.12 -5.54 -15.53
C ARG A 81 -8.02 -6.59 -15.36
N PRO A 82 -6.91 -6.50 -16.12
CA PRO A 82 -5.76 -7.37 -15.93
C PRO A 82 -5.29 -7.38 -14.47
N ARG A 83 -4.88 -8.56 -13.96
CA ARG A 83 -4.30 -8.64 -12.62
C ARG A 83 -2.92 -8.01 -12.59
N ARG A 84 -2.76 -6.95 -11.80
CA ARG A 84 -1.49 -6.25 -11.56
C ARG A 84 -1.23 -6.02 -10.08
N ILE A 85 -1.74 -6.92 -9.24
CA ILE A 85 -1.44 -7.05 -7.81
C ILE A 85 -1.06 -8.51 -7.51
N PRO A 86 -0.33 -8.82 -6.42
CA PRO A 86 0.03 -10.18 -6.06
C PRO A 86 -1.17 -11.11 -5.98
N ALA A 87 -1.01 -12.37 -6.41
CA ALA A 87 -2.12 -13.32 -6.55
C ALA A 87 -2.93 -13.56 -5.26
N ARG A 88 -2.30 -13.40 -4.09
CA ARG A 88 -2.96 -13.56 -2.78
C ARG A 88 -3.43 -12.24 -2.16
N ALA A 89 -3.20 -11.12 -2.83
CA ALA A 89 -3.66 -9.83 -2.35
C ALA A 89 -5.16 -9.66 -2.59
N THR A 90 -5.83 -9.02 -1.66
CA THR A 90 -7.23 -8.62 -1.83
C THR A 90 -7.29 -7.37 -2.72
N PRO A 91 -8.05 -7.38 -3.81
CA PRO A 91 -8.28 -6.19 -4.60
C PRO A 91 -9.13 -5.16 -3.83
N TRP A 92 -9.00 -3.90 -4.22
CA TRP A 92 -9.79 -2.82 -3.64
C TRP A 92 -10.24 -1.81 -4.70
N ASP A 93 -11.35 -1.15 -4.41
CA ASP A 93 -11.84 0.02 -5.11
C ASP A 93 -12.31 1.04 -4.06
N SER A 94 -11.92 2.28 -4.20
CA SER A 94 -12.34 3.34 -3.27
C SER A 94 -13.72 3.89 -3.58
N ASP A 95 -14.33 3.51 -4.69
CA ASP A 95 -15.39 4.28 -5.33
C ASP A 95 -14.93 5.73 -5.62
N LEU A 96 -15.85 6.58 -6.12
CA LEU A 96 -15.55 7.98 -6.40
C LEU A 96 -15.36 8.77 -5.09
N LEU A 97 -14.16 9.28 -4.89
CA LEU A 97 -13.83 10.19 -3.79
C LEU A 97 -14.00 11.63 -4.28
N LEU A 98 -14.88 12.38 -3.63
CA LEU A 98 -15.05 13.82 -3.83
C LEU A 98 -13.85 14.61 -3.23
N PRO A 99 -13.66 15.89 -3.59
CA PRO A 99 -12.62 16.72 -2.99
C PRO A 99 -12.63 16.70 -1.46
N GLY A 100 -11.48 16.34 -0.87
CA GLY A 100 -11.29 16.19 0.57
C GLY A 100 -11.58 14.81 1.15
N GLU A 101 -12.25 13.93 0.42
CA GLU A 101 -12.54 12.57 0.88
C GLU A 101 -11.31 11.67 0.86
N THR A 102 -11.37 10.59 1.62
CA THR A 102 -10.24 9.68 1.83
C THR A 102 -10.68 8.22 1.79
N PHE A 103 -9.74 7.36 1.40
CA PHE A 103 -9.88 5.90 1.44
C PHE A 103 -8.61 5.28 2.00
N GLU A 104 -8.71 4.17 2.73
CA GLU A 104 -7.55 3.47 3.29
C GLU A 104 -7.52 2.01 2.87
N VAL A 105 -6.33 1.51 2.59
CA VAL A 105 -6.06 0.09 2.36
C VAL A 105 -4.79 -0.34 3.07
N THR A 106 -4.80 -1.54 3.67
CA THR A 106 -3.60 -2.14 4.29
C THR A 106 -3.03 -3.22 3.38
N LEU A 107 -1.76 -3.06 2.99
CA LEU A 107 -1.07 -3.93 2.06
C LEU A 107 -0.16 -4.92 2.80
N SER A 108 -0.62 -6.16 2.97
CA SER A 108 0.10 -7.18 3.75
C SER A 108 0.85 -8.20 2.91
N VAL A 109 0.48 -8.41 1.63
CA VAL A 109 1.12 -9.38 0.75
C VAL A 109 2.29 -8.73 0.03
N PRO A 110 3.52 -9.27 0.11
CA PRO A 110 4.68 -8.70 -0.58
C PRO A 110 4.54 -8.77 -2.11
N GLY A 111 5.00 -7.71 -2.79
CA GLY A 111 5.02 -7.64 -4.24
C GLY A 111 4.67 -6.25 -4.79
N VAL A 112 4.45 -6.19 -6.09
CA VAL A 112 4.11 -4.97 -6.83
C VAL A 112 2.60 -4.85 -6.97
N TYR A 113 2.09 -3.66 -6.71
CA TYR A 113 0.69 -3.29 -6.83
C TYR A 113 0.56 -2.09 -7.76
N ASP A 114 -0.11 -2.27 -8.88
CA ASP A 114 -0.52 -1.19 -9.76
C ASP A 114 -1.98 -0.81 -9.47
N LEU A 115 -2.23 0.48 -9.48
CA LEU A 115 -3.55 1.07 -9.29
C LEU A 115 -3.78 2.21 -10.28
N TYR A 116 -5.04 2.56 -10.48
CA TYR A 116 -5.45 3.58 -11.42
C TYR A 116 -6.64 4.38 -10.88
N CYS A 117 -6.88 5.53 -11.49
CA CYS A 117 -8.13 6.27 -11.34
C CYS A 117 -9.07 5.88 -12.49
N GLN A 118 -10.24 5.31 -12.20
CA GLN A 118 -11.16 4.79 -13.21
C GLN A 118 -11.52 5.84 -14.30
N PRO A 119 -11.97 7.06 -13.96
CA PRO A 119 -12.28 8.06 -14.98
C PRO A 119 -11.05 8.63 -15.70
N HIS A 120 -9.84 8.49 -15.15
CA HIS A 120 -8.66 9.18 -15.66
C HIS A 120 -7.51 8.25 -16.06
N GLU A 121 -7.75 6.94 -16.22
CA GLU A 121 -6.74 5.99 -16.69
C GLU A 121 -6.16 6.41 -18.05
N HIS A 122 -7.04 6.82 -18.97
CA HIS A 122 -6.66 7.31 -20.30
C HIS A 122 -5.95 8.67 -20.29
N ALA A 123 -5.90 9.35 -19.14
CA ALA A 123 -5.05 10.53 -18.90
C ALA A 123 -3.72 10.15 -18.21
N GLY A 124 -3.45 8.85 -18.02
CA GLY A 124 -2.24 8.38 -17.36
C GLY A 124 -2.27 8.50 -15.83
N MET A 125 -3.45 8.66 -15.22
CA MET A 125 -3.56 8.72 -13.76
C MET A 125 -3.48 7.33 -13.14
N VAL A 126 -2.24 6.87 -12.93
CA VAL A 126 -1.87 5.58 -12.36
C VAL A 126 -0.81 5.75 -11.27
N ALA A 127 -0.66 4.76 -10.41
CA ALA A 127 0.42 4.70 -9.43
C ALA A 127 0.87 3.26 -9.19
N ARG A 128 2.08 3.09 -8.66
CA ARG A 128 2.68 1.81 -8.31
C ARG A 128 3.16 1.79 -6.87
N ILE A 129 2.76 0.78 -6.11
CA ILE A 129 3.25 0.55 -4.75
C ILE A 129 4.05 -0.74 -4.74
N VAL A 130 5.25 -0.70 -4.15
CA VAL A 130 6.12 -1.88 -3.97
C VAL A 130 6.14 -2.24 -2.50
N VAL A 131 5.60 -3.40 -2.16
CA VAL A 131 5.51 -3.90 -0.79
C VAL A 131 6.63 -4.91 -0.54
N GLY A 132 7.52 -4.61 0.40
CA GLY A 132 8.71 -5.41 0.67
C GLY A 132 9.75 -5.33 -0.46
N ARG A 133 10.66 -6.30 -0.50
CA ARG A 133 11.76 -6.33 -1.49
C ARG A 133 11.91 -7.71 -2.11
N PRO A 134 12.25 -7.80 -3.43
CA PRO A 134 12.62 -9.06 -4.05
C PRO A 134 13.75 -9.75 -3.28
N GLY A 135 13.62 -11.06 -3.05
CA GLY A 135 14.63 -11.86 -2.35
C GLY A 135 14.70 -11.67 -0.83
N GLN A 136 14.02 -10.69 -0.26
CA GLN A 136 13.90 -10.49 1.20
C GLN A 136 12.57 -11.00 1.75
N GLU A 137 11.52 -10.92 0.95
CA GLU A 137 10.17 -11.35 1.36
C GLU A 137 9.78 -12.65 0.70
N LEU A 138 9.35 -13.62 1.52
CA LEU A 138 8.87 -14.91 1.00
C LEU A 138 7.60 -14.72 0.15
N GLY A 139 7.66 -15.21 -1.09
CA GLY A 139 6.54 -15.14 -2.02
C GLY A 139 6.31 -13.75 -2.62
N TRP A 140 7.35 -12.90 -2.64
CA TRP A 140 7.30 -11.61 -3.34
C TRP A 140 6.99 -11.84 -4.84
N GLN A 141 6.08 -11.05 -5.40
CA GLN A 141 5.61 -11.19 -6.77
C GLN A 141 5.63 -9.87 -7.51
N ASP A 142 6.01 -9.91 -8.79
CA ASP A 142 5.80 -8.81 -9.73
C ASP A 142 4.84 -9.25 -10.84
N PRO A 143 3.53 -9.05 -10.66
CA PRO A 143 2.54 -9.40 -11.67
C PRO A 143 2.49 -8.39 -12.84
N THR A 144 3.32 -7.34 -12.79
CA THR A 144 3.29 -6.26 -13.79
C THR A 144 4.21 -6.52 -14.98
N ALA A 145 5.05 -7.55 -14.92
CA ALA A 145 6.01 -7.91 -15.96
C ALA A 145 5.38 -8.53 -17.24
N GLY A 146 4.09 -8.90 -17.18
CA GLY A 146 3.36 -9.47 -18.32
C GLY A 146 2.72 -8.41 -19.23
N PRO A 147 2.37 -8.79 -20.48
CA PRO A 147 1.56 -7.94 -21.33
C PRO A 147 0.22 -7.69 -20.65
N GLY A 148 -0.16 -6.43 -20.50
CA GLY A 148 -1.47 -6.03 -19.99
C GLY A 148 -2.22 -5.27 -21.08
N ASP A 149 -3.51 -5.54 -21.22
CA ASP A 149 -4.41 -4.74 -22.05
C ASP A 149 -4.77 -3.45 -21.32
N LEU A 150 -3.81 -2.51 -21.31
CA LEU A 150 -3.90 -1.20 -20.66
C LEU A 150 -3.65 -0.11 -21.69
N PRO A 151 -4.23 1.08 -21.51
CA PRO A 151 -3.88 2.23 -22.34
C PRO A 151 -2.36 2.47 -22.32
N GLU A 152 -1.78 2.75 -23.49
CA GLU A 152 -0.34 3.00 -23.63
C GLU A 152 0.14 4.14 -22.71
N VAL A 153 -0.68 5.20 -22.57
CA VAL A 153 -0.40 6.33 -21.69
C VAL A 153 -0.33 5.90 -20.21
N ALA A 154 -1.16 4.95 -19.79
CA ALA A 154 -1.12 4.40 -18.43
C ALA A 154 0.13 3.56 -18.23
N LEU A 155 0.48 2.68 -19.20
CA LEU A 155 1.71 1.88 -19.15
C LEU A 155 2.96 2.76 -19.06
N ALA A 156 3.02 3.84 -19.83
CA ALA A 156 4.14 4.78 -19.84
C ALA A 156 4.27 5.60 -18.54
N ALA A 157 3.18 5.79 -17.81
CA ALA A 157 3.15 6.58 -16.58
C ALA A 157 3.62 5.82 -15.32
N PHE A 158 3.69 4.48 -15.35
CA PHE A 158 4.19 3.73 -14.20
C PHE A 158 5.69 3.91 -14.00
N PRO A 159 6.13 4.29 -12.79
CA PRO A 159 7.56 4.31 -12.48
C PRO A 159 8.12 2.88 -12.44
N PRO A 160 9.39 2.68 -12.89
CA PRO A 160 10.00 1.37 -12.81
C PRO A 160 10.24 0.93 -11.36
N VAL A 161 10.06 -0.37 -11.09
CA VAL A 161 10.16 -0.94 -9.73
C VAL A 161 11.52 -0.63 -9.07
N HIS A 162 12.63 -0.73 -9.83
CA HIS A 162 13.95 -0.44 -9.28
C HIS A 162 14.07 1.01 -8.79
N ALA A 163 13.53 1.99 -9.53
CA ALA A 163 13.56 3.39 -9.12
C ALA A 163 12.79 3.63 -7.82
N ILE A 164 11.63 2.96 -7.65
CA ILE A 164 10.85 3.02 -6.41
C ILE A 164 11.66 2.43 -5.24
N LEU A 165 12.30 1.28 -5.44
CA LEU A 165 13.08 0.60 -4.40
C LEU A 165 14.36 1.37 -4.01
N GLU A 166 14.97 2.09 -4.95
CA GLU A 166 16.16 2.91 -4.70
C GLU A 166 15.82 4.23 -3.99
N GLN A 167 14.74 4.89 -4.41
CA GLN A 167 14.37 6.22 -3.91
C GLN A 167 13.42 6.20 -2.72
N GLY A 168 12.74 5.04 -2.46
CA GLY A 168 11.67 4.92 -1.48
C GLY A 168 10.34 5.52 -1.96
N SER A 169 10.38 6.63 -2.67
CA SER A 169 9.22 7.24 -3.34
C SER A 169 9.63 7.94 -4.62
N VAL A 170 8.76 7.86 -5.63
CA VAL A 170 8.94 8.55 -6.92
C VAL A 170 7.81 9.55 -7.06
N MET A 171 8.19 10.82 -7.16
CA MET A 171 7.24 11.90 -7.47
C MET A 171 7.06 11.96 -8.98
N GLN A 172 5.84 12.22 -9.45
CA GLN A 172 5.64 12.47 -10.87
C GLN A 172 6.48 13.70 -11.26
N GLY A 173 7.39 13.52 -12.22
CA GLY A 173 8.03 14.66 -12.84
C GLY A 173 6.93 15.55 -13.43
N ARG A 174 6.89 16.82 -13.05
CA ARG A 174 6.08 17.79 -13.79
C ARG A 174 6.58 17.75 -15.22
N GLY A 175 5.81 17.15 -16.12
CA GLY A 175 6.00 17.45 -17.51
C GLY A 175 5.83 18.96 -17.60
N GLU A 176 6.93 19.66 -17.88
CA GLU A 176 6.85 21.06 -18.29
C GLU A 176 5.97 21.07 -19.53
N ALA A 177 4.71 21.48 -19.35
CA ALA A 177 3.89 21.88 -20.47
C ALA A 177 4.55 23.14 -21.04
N THR A 178 5.37 22.92 -22.09
CA THR A 178 5.83 23.98 -22.99
C THR A 178 4.67 24.56 -23.77
#